data_3411aa993d55a4747dee42c1611e56e6
#
_entry.id   3411aa993d55a4747dee42c1611e56e6
#
_cell.length_a   1.000
_cell.length_b   1.000
_cell.length_c   1.000
_cell.angle_alpha   90.00
_cell.angle_beta   90.00
_cell.angle_gamma   90.00
#
_symmetry.space_group_name_H-M   'P 1'
#
loop_
_entity.id
_entity.type
_entity.pdbx_description
1 polymer ?
#
loop_
_entity_poly.entity_id
_entity_poly.type
_entity_poly.pdbx_seq_one_letter_code
_entity_poly.pdbx_strand_id
1 'polypeptide(L)'
;MGVVTKRSSMTFFSSPNDHYCHRVRIVLAEKGVTVDIVDVDNGDKPEDLASLNPYNEVPTLVDRELTLYQSTVIMEYLDERFPHPPLLPVYPVARAQSRLLIHRVERDWCAHVDALLAGNEKEAALTKRRKELREAMIATAPIFSELPFFMSEEFTLVDCVVGPILWR
;
A
#
# COMPACT_ATOMS: atom_id res chain seq x y z
N MET A 1 4.53 29.55 -31.07
CA MET A 1 3.59 28.56 -30.54
C MET A 1 4.40 27.44 -29.87
N GLY A 2 4.48 27.46 -28.55
CA GLY A 2 5.19 26.42 -27.81
C GLY A 2 4.41 25.13 -27.87
N VAL A 3 5.04 24.07 -28.39
CA VAL A 3 4.53 22.70 -28.29
C VAL A 3 4.58 22.34 -26.82
N VAL A 4 3.44 22.36 -26.14
CA VAL A 4 3.27 21.78 -24.82
C VAL A 4 3.41 20.27 -25.00
N THR A 5 4.59 19.76 -24.82
CA THR A 5 4.81 18.32 -24.68
C THR A 5 4.03 17.88 -23.45
N LYS A 6 2.92 17.17 -23.69
CA LYS A 6 2.16 16.50 -22.66
C LYS A 6 3.16 15.62 -21.87
N ARG A 7 3.53 16.05 -20.65
CA ARG A 7 4.29 15.18 -19.75
C ARG A 7 3.47 13.90 -19.65
N SER A 8 4.09 12.77 -19.96
CA SER A 8 3.46 11.47 -19.79
C SER A 8 3.04 11.35 -18.32
N SER A 9 1.76 11.50 -18.05
CA SER A 9 1.19 11.32 -16.72
C SER A 9 1.24 9.84 -16.39
N MET A 10 1.60 9.52 -15.15
CA MET A 10 1.38 8.18 -14.62
C MET A 10 -0.11 7.92 -14.48
N THR A 11 -0.53 6.69 -14.71
CA THR A 11 -1.90 6.24 -14.49
C THR A 11 -1.93 5.24 -13.34
N PHE A 12 -2.83 5.42 -12.40
CA PHE A 12 -2.98 4.58 -11.23
C PHE A 12 -4.38 3.99 -11.15
N PHE A 13 -4.49 2.69 -11.37
CA PHE A 13 -5.73 1.93 -11.19
C PHE A 13 -5.88 1.61 -9.70
N SER A 14 -6.95 2.12 -9.10
CA SER A 14 -7.13 2.15 -7.65
C SER A 14 -8.57 1.92 -7.26
N SER A 15 -8.81 1.12 -6.25
CA SER A 15 -10.11 1.05 -5.58
C SER A 15 -10.11 1.95 -4.34
N PRO A 16 -11.15 2.79 -4.13
CA PRO A 16 -11.21 3.69 -2.99
C PRO A 16 -11.30 2.95 -1.64
N ASN A 17 -11.83 1.75 -1.64
CA ASN A 17 -12.05 0.96 -0.42
C ASN A 17 -10.96 -0.08 -0.13
N ASP A 18 -9.98 -0.22 -1.01
CA ASP A 18 -8.90 -1.18 -0.84
C ASP A 18 -7.72 -0.59 -0.07
N HIS A 19 -7.28 -1.26 0.99
CA HIS A 19 -6.16 -0.79 1.81
C HIS A 19 -4.80 -0.89 1.09
N TYR A 20 -4.63 -1.81 0.14
CA TYR A 20 -3.44 -1.90 -0.69
C TYR A 20 -3.32 -0.72 -1.66
N CYS A 21 -4.44 -0.28 -2.23
CA CYS A 21 -4.49 0.95 -3.02
C CYS A 21 -4.27 2.20 -2.14
N HIS A 22 -4.82 2.21 -0.94
CA HIS A 22 -4.71 3.34 -0.01
C HIS A 22 -3.25 3.62 0.36
N ARG A 23 -2.44 2.58 0.65
CA ARG A 23 -1.02 2.77 0.97
C ARG A 23 -0.22 3.40 -0.17
N VAL A 24 -0.53 3.05 -1.43
CA VAL A 24 0.08 3.66 -2.61
C VAL A 24 -0.33 5.13 -2.75
N ARG A 25 -1.62 5.45 -2.51
CA ARG A 25 -2.09 6.85 -2.52
C ARG A 25 -1.37 7.71 -1.47
N ILE A 26 -1.08 7.17 -0.29
CA ILE A 26 -0.30 7.87 0.74
C ILE A 26 1.12 8.16 0.21
N VAL A 27 1.78 7.19 -0.39
CA VAL A 27 3.13 7.40 -0.98
C VAL A 27 3.09 8.47 -2.07
N LEU A 28 2.13 8.42 -2.98
CA LEU A 28 1.96 9.44 -4.03
C LEU A 28 1.77 10.84 -3.44
N ALA A 29 0.98 10.95 -2.36
CA ALA A 29 0.76 12.21 -1.67
C ALA A 29 2.04 12.72 -0.98
N GLU A 30 2.77 11.86 -0.27
CA GLU A 30 4.05 12.22 0.37
C GLU A 30 5.11 12.64 -0.64
N LYS A 31 5.12 12.03 -1.83
CA LYS A 31 6.02 12.40 -2.92
C LYS A 31 5.58 13.64 -3.69
N GLY A 32 4.37 14.14 -3.46
CA GLY A 32 3.81 15.27 -4.21
C GLY A 32 3.63 14.96 -5.70
N VAL A 33 3.38 13.70 -6.05
CA VAL A 33 3.27 13.23 -7.43
C VAL A 33 1.81 13.26 -7.87
N THR A 34 1.57 13.92 -8.99
CA THR A 34 0.26 13.92 -9.65
C THR A 34 0.17 12.74 -10.60
N VAL A 35 -0.90 11.96 -10.48
CA VAL A 35 -1.22 10.82 -11.33
C VAL A 35 -2.68 10.91 -11.81
N ASP A 36 -2.96 10.31 -12.95
CA ASP A 36 -4.32 10.10 -13.39
C ASP A 36 -4.86 8.85 -12.68
N ILE A 37 -5.88 9.03 -11.83
CA ILE A 37 -6.48 7.92 -11.09
C ILE A 37 -7.64 7.36 -11.91
N VAL A 38 -7.61 6.05 -12.12
CA VAL A 38 -8.73 5.28 -12.67
C VAL A 38 -9.35 4.49 -11.53
N ASP A 39 -10.54 4.90 -11.13
CA ASP A 39 -11.27 4.19 -10.09
C ASP A 39 -11.78 2.85 -10.62
N VAL A 40 -11.47 1.80 -9.87
CA VAL A 40 -11.86 0.43 -10.19
C VAL A 40 -12.79 -0.07 -9.10
N ASP A 41 -14.02 -0.35 -9.48
CA ASP A 41 -14.96 -1.06 -8.63
C ASP A 41 -14.87 -2.58 -8.88
N ASN A 42 -15.06 -3.38 -7.84
CA ASN A 42 -14.99 -4.84 -7.96
C ASN A 42 -16.01 -5.44 -8.95
N GLY A 43 -17.07 -4.69 -9.29
CA GLY A 43 -18.10 -5.10 -10.24
C GLY A 43 -17.86 -4.63 -11.69
N ASP A 44 -17.02 -3.63 -11.89
CA ASP A 44 -16.76 -3.02 -13.21
C ASP A 44 -15.26 -2.70 -13.36
N LYS A 45 -14.50 -3.71 -13.79
CA LYS A 45 -13.07 -3.55 -14.05
C LYS A 45 -12.85 -3.07 -15.48
N PRO A 46 -12.02 -2.02 -15.69
CA PRO A 46 -11.66 -1.58 -17.03
C PRO A 46 -11.01 -2.72 -17.85
N GLU A 47 -11.40 -2.83 -19.13
CA GLU A 47 -10.83 -3.87 -20.02
C GLU A 47 -9.30 -3.78 -20.13
N ASP A 48 -8.77 -2.57 -20.09
CA ASP A 48 -7.33 -2.31 -20.16
C ASP A 48 -6.57 -2.91 -18.96
N LEU A 49 -7.20 -3.02 -17.79
CA LEU A 49 -6.54 -3.54 -16.59
C LEU A 49 -6.07 -4.99 -16.79
N ALA A 50 -6.88 -5.83 -17.42
CA ALA A 50 -6.54 -7.23 -17.69
C ALA A 50 -5.36 -7.37 -18.67
N SER A 51 -5.18 -6.41 -19.58
CA SER A 51 -4.05 -6.38 -20.51
C SER A 51 -2.76 -5.90 -19.84
N LEU A 52 -2.86 -5.07 -18.81
CA LEU A 52 -1.74 -4.48 -18.09
C LEU A 52 -1.25 -5.36 -16.94
N ASN A 53 -2.18 -5.99 -16.22
CA ASN A 53 -1.88 -6.83 -15.06
C ASN A 53 -2.46 -8.25 -15.28
N PRO A 54 -1.63 -9.30 -15.33
CA PRO A 54 -2.08 -10.65 -15.59
C PRO A 54 -3.05 -11.20 -14.53
N TYR A 55 -3.08 -10.59 -13.34
CA TYR A 55 -4.01 -10.94 -12.26
C TYR A 55 -5.30 -10.13 -12.31
N ASN A 56 -5.39 -9.13 -13.19
CA ASN A 56 -6.54 -8.22 -13.29
C ASN A 56 -6.96 -7.63 -11.94
N GLU A 57 -6.00 -7.12 -11.20
CA GLU A 57 -6.16 -6.64 -9.83
C GLU A 57 -5.64 -5.21 -9.67
N VAL A 58 -6.08 -4.57 -8.60
CA VAL A 58 -5.56 -3.30 -8.11
C VAL A 58 -4.77 -3.52 -6.81
N PRO A 59 -3.79 -2.66 -6.51
CA PRO A 59 -3.29 -1.51 -7.26
C PRO A 59 -2.46 -1.90 -8.50
N THR A 60 -2.62 -1.15 -9.57
CA THR A 60 -1.76 -1.24 -10.76
C THR A 60 -1.33 0.17 -11.16
N LEU A 61 -0.04 0.38 -11.36
CA LEU A 61 0.55 1.65 -11.78
C LEU A 61 1.17 1.52 -13.16
N VAL A 62 0.88 2.48 -14.01
CA VAL A 62 1.52 2.61 -15.32
C VAL A 62 2.34 3.90 -15.35
N ASP A 63 3.64 3.80 -15.59
CA ASP A 63 4.53 4.94 -15.85
C ASP A 63 5.18 4.74 -17.22
N ARG A 64 4.68 5.44 -18.22
CA ARG A 64 5.07 5.28 -19.64
C ARG A 64 4.84 3.84 -20.12
N GLU A 65 5.90 3.10 -20.43
CA GLU A 65 5.83 1.71 -20.87
C GLU A 65 5.96 0.71 -19.71
N LEU A 66 6.28 1.21 -18.49
CA LEU A 66 6.41 0.37 -17.32
C LEU A 66 5.05 0.16 -16.66
N THR A 67 4.66 -1.10 -16.50
CA THR A 67 3.50 -1.47 -15.71
C THR A 67 3.93 -2.20 -14.45
N LEU A 68 3.45 -1.75 -13.32
CA LEU A 68 3.73 -2.33 -12.01
C LEU A 68 2.43 -2.73 -11.31
N TYR A 69 2.47 -3.84 -10.66
CA TYR A 69 1.43 -4.33 -9.74
C TYR A 69 2.07 -4.86 -8.47
N GLN A 70 1.28 -5.16 -7.46
CA GLN A 70 1.72 -5.42 -6.09
C GLN A 70 2.14 -4.13 -5.35
N SER A 71 1.40 -3.80 -4.29
CA SER A 71 1.51 -2.49 -3.64
C SER A 71 2.90 -2.16 -3.10
N THR A 72 3.62 -3.13 -2.51
CA THR A 72 4.98 -2.91 -1.99
C THR A 72 5.98 -2.62 -3.10
N VAL A 73 5.87 -3.29 -4.24
CA VAL A 73 6.70 -3.01 -5.42
C VAL A 73 6.45 -1.60 -5.95
N ILE A 74 5.17 -1.21 -6.05
CA ILE A 74 4.80 0.15 -6.50
C ILE A 74 5.32 1.20 -5.53
N MET A 75 5.16 1.00 -4.22
CA MET A 75 5.63 1.95 -3.20
C MET A 75 7.15 2.11 -3.23
N GLU A 76 7.91 1.03 -3.34
CA GLU A 76 9.38 1.11 -3.41
C GLU A 76 9.84 1.77 -4.73
N TYR A 77 9.18 1.45 -5.87
CA TYR A 77 9.44 2.15 -7.13
C TYR A 77 9.23 3.66 -7.01
N LEU A 78 8.13 4.08 -6.41
CA LEU A 78 7.84 5.51 -6.21
C LEU A 78 8.86 6.19 -5.30
N ASP A 79 9.33 5.49 -4.26
CA ASP A 79 10.37 6.01 -3.36
C ASP A 79 11.71 6.17 -4.08
N GLU A 80 12.09 5.24 -4.95
CA GLU A 80 13.31 5.32 -5.75
C GLU A 80 13.18 6.34 -6.90
N ARG A 81 12.02 6.39 -7.56
CA ARG A 81 11.76 7.31 -8.67
C ARG A 81 11.70 8.77 -8.23
N PHE A 82 11.20 9.02 -7.02
CA PHE A 82 11.07 10.32 -6.38
C PHE A 82 11.76 10.28 -5.01
N PRO A 83 13.09 10.48 -4.96
CA PRO A 83 13.87 10.17 -3.77
C PRO A 83 13.61 11.10 -2.57
N HIS A 84 12.87 12.19 -2.75
CA HIS A 84 12.60 13.16 -1.68
C HIS A 84 11.09 13.38 -1.46
N PRO A 85 10.63 13.37 -0.19
CA PRO A 85 11.33 12.86 1.00
C PRO A 85 11.56 11.34 0.92
N PRO A 86 12.68 10.81 1.45
CA PRO A 86 12.91 9.37 1.48
C PRO A 86 11.93 8.68 2.43
N LEU A 87 11.37 7.56 2.01
CA LEU A 87 10.43 6.77 2.81
C LEU A 87 11.01 5.42 3.25
N LEU A 88 12.22 5.10 2.83
CA LEU A 88 13.02 4.00 3.37
C LEU A 88 14.37 4.50 3.85
N PRO A 89 14.91 3.93 4.93
CA PRO A 89 16.25 4.24 5.41
C PRO A 89 17.32 3.98 4.34
N VAL A 90 18.38 4.75 4.34
CA VAL A 90 19.50 4.61 3.39
C VAL A 90 20.34 3.36 3.72
N TYR A 91 20.54 3.08 5.00
CA TYR A 91 21.41 1.99 5.43
C TYR A 91 20.76 0.62 5.24
N PRO A 92 21.50 -0.38 4.68
CA PRO A 92 20.97 -1.68 4.34
C PRO A 92 20.31 -2.42 5.52
N VAL A 93 20.87 -2.33 6.73
CA VAL A 93 20.33 -2.98 7.92
C VAL A 93 18.95 -2.40 8.26
N ALA A 94 18.84 -1.08 8.35
CA ALA A 94 17.58 -0.41 8.66
C ALA A 94 16.53 -0.63 7.54
N ARG A 95 16.95 -0.62 6.27
CA ARG A 95 16.07 -0.97 5.13
C ARG A 95 15.52 -2.39 5.26
N ALA A 96 16.38 -3.35 5.57
CA ALA A 96 15.97 -4.74 5.75
C ALA A 96 14.99 -4.89 6.93
N GLN A 97 15.23 -4.19 8.04
CA GLN A 97 14.31 -4.16 9.18
C GLN A 97 12.95 -3.57 8.81
N SER A 98 12.92 -2.46 8.06
CA SER A 98 11.67 -1.86 7.56
C SER A 98 10.88 -2.82 6.66
N ARG A 99 11.55 -3.49 5.73
CA ARG A 99 10.92 -4.51 4.88
C ARG A 99 10.40 -5.70 5.68
N LEU A 100 11.14 -6.13 6.70
CA LEU A 100 10.69 -7.21 7.58
C LEU A 100 9.46 -6.82 8.38
N LEU A 101 9.38 -5.58 8.86
CA LEU A 101 8.19 -5.05 9.54
C LEU A 101 6.97 -5.01 8.60
N ILE A 102 7.14 -4.54 7.37
CA ILE A 102 6.08 -4.55 6.36
C ILE A 102 5.58 -5.99 6.14
N HIS A 103 6.50 -6.94 5.94
CA HIS A 103 6.15 -8.34 5.77
C HIS A 103 5.36 -8.90 6.96
N ARG A 104 5.75 -8.57 8.19
CA ARG A 104 5.04 -8.99 9.39
C ARG A 104 3.64 -8.39 9.47
N VAL A 105 3.48 -7.09 9.19
CA VAL A 105 2.17 -6.45 9.15
C VAL A 105 1.27 -7.09 8.09
N GLU A 106 1.80 -7.38 6.92
CA GLU A 106 1.04 -8.06 5.87
C GLU A 106 0.58 -9.45 6.29
N ARG A 107 1.46 -10.20 6.92
CA ARG A 107 1.16 -11.57 7.37
C ARG A 107 0.24 -11.61 8.58
N ASP A 108 0.50 -10.76 9.58
CA ASP A 108 -0.14 -10.86 10.90
C ASP A 108 -1.40 -9.98 11.00
N TRP A 109 -1.54 -8.94 10.15
CA TRP A 109 -2.68 -8.03 10.16
C TRP A 109 -3.47 -8.05 8.86
N CYS A 110 -2.83 -7.78 7.71
CA CYS A 110 -3.53 -7.67 6.44
C CYS A 110 -4.27 -8.96 6.07
N ALA A 111 -3.66 -10.12 6.28
CA ALA A 111 -4.30 -11.41 6.00
C ALA A 111 -5.61 -11.64 6.80
N HIS A 112 -5.65 -11.16 8.04
CA HIS A 112 -6.88 -11.22 8.84
C HIS A 112 -7.92 -10.20 8.38
N VAL A 113 -7.50 -8.97 8.08
CA VAL A 113 -8.39 -7.92 7.56
C VAL A 113 -9.00 -8.35 6.24
N ASP A 114 -8.21 -8.88 5.31
CA ASP A 114 -8.69 -9.34 4.00
C ASP A 114 -9.75 -10.44 4.14
N ALA A 115 -9.51 -11.42 5.02
CA ALA A 115 -10.47 -12.49 5.28
C ALA A 115 -11.77 -11.97 5.93
N LEU A 116 -11.66 -11.00 6.85
CA LEU A 116 -12.81 -10.37 7.50
C LEU A 116 -13.64 -9.54 6.51
N LEU A 117 -12.97 -8.80 5.60
CA LEU A 117 -13.64 -8.03 4.55
C LEU A 117 -14.30 -8.91 3.50
N ALA A 118 -13.66 -10.02 3.14
CA ALA A 118 -14.22 -10.98 2.21
C ALA A 118 -15.50 -11.67 2.75
N GLY A 119 -15.57 -11.92 4.06
CA GLY A 119 -16.76 -12.44 4.75
C GLY A 119 -17.22 -13.82 4.29
N ASN A 120 -16.37 -14.56 3.60
CA ASN A 120 -16.72 -15.86 2.99
C ASN A 120 -16.41 -17.09 3.85
N GLU A 121 -15.87 -16.86 5.05
CA GLU A 121 -15.58 -17.91 6.03
C GLU A 121 -16.76 -18.10 7.01
N LYS A 122 -16.77 -19.26 7.69
CA LYS A 122 -17.75 -19.53 8.76
C LYS A 122 -17.55 -18.58 9.93
N GLU A 123 -18.63 -18.21 10.62
CA GLU A 123 -18.60 -17.25 11.73
C GLU A 123 -17.57 -17.61 12.84
N ALA A 124 -17.42 -18.91 13.13
CA ALA A 124 -16.41 -19.35 14.09
C ALA A 124 -14.97 -19.04 13.65
N ALA A 125 -14.68 -19.13 12.35
CA ALA A 125 -13.39 -18.77 11.78
C ALA A 125 -13.18 -17.25 11.80
N LEU A 126 -14.20 -16.47 11.41
CA LEU A 126 -14.15 -15.01 11.46
C LEU A 126 -13.94 -14.49 12.89
N THR A 127 -14.59 -15.10 13.87
CA THR A 127 -14.41 -14.79 15.29
C THR A 127 -12.96 -15.05 15.74
N LYS A 128 -12.39 -16.18 15.31
CA LYS A 128 -10.98 -16.49 15.57
C LYS A 128 -10.05 -15.45 14.96
N ARG A 129 -10.30 -15.04 13.69
CA ARG A 129 -9.50 -14.02 13.02
C ARG A 129 -9.56 -12.66 13.72
N ARG A 130 -10.74 -12.23 14.17
CA ARG A 130 -10.90 -10.99 14.96
C ARG A 130 -10.07 -11.05 16.24
N LYS A 131 -10.06 -12.18 16.91
CA LYS A 131 -9.28 -12.38 18.14
C LYS A 131 -7.77 -12.32 17.84
N GLU A 132 -7.29 -13.05 16.84
CA GLU A 132 -5.88 -13.07 16.46
C GLU A 132 -5.37 -11.70 16.01
N LEU A 133 -6.16 -10.97 15.20
CA LEU A 133 -5.85 -9.60 14.80
C LEU A 133 -5.77 -8.66 16.00
N ARG A 134 -6.74 -8.74 16.91
CA ARG A 134 -6.74 -7.94 18.14
C ARG A 134 -5.52 -8.21 19.01
N GLU A 135 -5.16 -9.48 19.20
CA GLU A 135 -3.98 -9.88 19.97
C GLU A 135 -2.69 -9.36 19.33
N ALA A 136 -2.57 -9.47 18.01
CA ALA A 136 -1.43 -8.94 17.25
C ALA A 136 -1.31 -7.41 17.39
N MET A 137 -2.42 -6.67 17.30
CA MET A 137 -2.44 -5.22 17.49
C MET A 137 -2.09 -4.81 18.93
N ILE A 138 -2.64 -5.49 19.93
CA ILE A 138 -2.34 -5.22 21.35
C ILE A 138 -0.85 -5.47 21.64
N ALA A 139 -0.27 -6.53 21.08
CA ALA A 139 1.15 -6.82 21.25
C ALA A 139 2.08 -5.74 20.69
N THR A 140 1.61 -4.98 19.69
CA THR A 140 2.38 -3.88 19.08
C THR A 140 2.03 -2.50 19.65
N ALA A 141 0.96 -2.39 20.44
CA ALA A 141 0.51 -1.11 20.99
C ALA A 141 1.59 -0.31 21.75
N PRO A 142 2.48 -0.90 22.56
CA PRO A 142 3.53 -0.17 23.25
C PRO A 142 4.49 0.56 22.29
N ILE A 143 4.69 0.05 21.10
CA ILE A 143 5.59 0.63 20.09
C ILE A 143 5.11 2.02 19.66
N PHE A 144 3.78 2.24 19.60
CA PHE A 144 3.20 3.53 19.23
C PHE A 144 3.37 4.63 20.28
N SER A 145 3.68 4.27 21.52
CA SER A 145 3.85 5.24 22.61
C SER A 145 5.29 5.74 22.75
N GLU A 146 6.25 5.09 22.14
CA GLU A 146 7.67 5.39 22.30
C GLU A 146 8.22 6.35 21.23
N LEU A 147 7.67 6.29 20.02
CA LEU A 147 8.15 7.04 18.86
C LEU A 147 6.98 7.74 18.14
N PRO A 148 7.23 8.86 17.45
CA PRO A 148 6.19 9.61 16.76
C PRO A 148 5.57 8.86 15.58
N PHE A 149 6.30 7.92 14.97
CA PHE A 149 5.85 7.06 13.89
C PHE A 149 6.07 5.59 14.24
N PHE A 150 5.59 4.68 13.40
CA PHE A 150 5.69 3.25 13.68
C PHE A 150 7.15 2.79 13.69
N MET A 151 7.70 2.57 14.88
CA MET A 151 9.09 2.15 15.14
C MET A 151 10.15 3.10 14.53
N SER A 152 9.84 4.38 14.36
CA SER A 152 10.74 5.35 13.75
C SER A 152 10.52 6.76 14.27
N GLU A 153 11.58 7.56 14.25
CA GLU A 153 11.51 9.02 14.43
C GLU A 153 10.97 9.73 13.19
N GLU A 154 11.00 9.08 12.03
CA GLU A 154 10.59 9.63 10.75
C GLU A 154 9.46 8.82 10.13
N PHE A 155 8.62 9.47 9.33
CA PHE A 155 7.58 8.82 8.54
C PHE A 155 8.20 7.93 7.46
N THR A 156 7.77 6.67 7.37
CA THR A 156 8.35 5.67 6.45
C THR A 156 7.27 4.89 5.68
N LEU A 157 7.71 4.04 4.75
CA LEU A 157 6.81 3.09 4.06
C LEU A 157 6.06 2.18 5.04
N VAL A 158 6.62 1.92 6.22
CA VAL A 158 5.94 1.12 7.25
C VAL A 158 4.65 1.83 7.70
N ASP A 159 4.71 3.16 7.91
CA ASP A 159 3.53 3.96 8.26
C ASP A 159 2.48 3.96 7.13
N CYS A 160 2.94 4.00 5.87
CA CYS A 160 2.06 3.90 4.71
C CYS A 160 1.29 2.58 4.66
N VAL A 161 1.87 1.50 5.17
CA VAL A 161 1.24 0.17 5.26
C VAL A 161 0.31 0.07 6.47
N VAL A 162 0.76 0.54 7.62
CA VAL A 162 0.04 0.44 8.90
C VAL A 162 -1.19 1.35 8.93
N GLY A 163 -1.07 2.58 8.48
CA GLY A 163 -2.13 3.58 8.52
C GLY A 163 -3.45 3.12 7.88
N PRO A 164 -3.46 2.60 6.65
CA PRO A 164 -4.67 2.08 6.02
C PRO A 164 -5.35 0.93 6.77
N ILE A 165 -4.58 0.08 7.43
CA ILE A 165 -5.13 -1.03 8.23
C ILE A 165 -5.78 -0.51 9.52
N LEU A 166 -5.15 0.44 10.20
CA LEU A 166 -5.72 1.07 11.40
C LEU A 166 -6.98 1.89 11.10
N TRP A 167 -7.13 2.36 9.86
CA TRP A 167 -8.30 3.09 9.41
C TRP A 167 -9.52 2.19 9.19
N ARG A 168 -9.36 0.89 8.92
CA ARG A 168 -10.45 -0.08 8.66
C ARG A 168 -11.05 -0.63 9.94
#